data_abc4addbb0a3f16133ddd1cdad43ee3f
#
_entry.id   abc4addbb0a3f16133ddd1cdad43ee3f
#
_cell.length_a   1.000
_cell.length_b   1.000
_cell.length_c   1.000
_cell.angle_alpha   90.00
_cell.angle_beta   90.00
_cell.angle_gamma   90.00
#
_symmetry.space_group_name_H-M   'P 1'
#
loop_
_entity.id
_entity.type
_entity.pdbx_description
1 polymer ?
#
loop_
_entity_poly.entity_id
_entity_poly.type
_entity_poly.pdbx_seq_one_letter_code
_entity_poly.pdbx_strand_id
1 'polypeptide(L)'
;MDAYAAVTLTLPVYSGSNITGTRKATYYQYTGKELLTPEKKTVKYLECTIHPFDNTVISTAFGLDLNAYYNGLETTYGDVIHSRALALKKTLYGTAGNGSTVPLTDVELIAFLARQNCSETRKHVVKTGLSLVGKVPYFWGGKSAAGWNDEWNTPKLVTAAGSTTTGTIRPFGLDCSGFSDWTYKTAVGVSLNGASWSQWDESYAITAEELLPGDLGFLMDDDGGGWNHVLIFAGYGENGERMWVHSSGGEGVIFNTPSYEAGLALRRPKNVDFGDTPG
;
A
#
# COMPACT_ATOMS: atom_id res chain seq x y z
N MET A 1 19.70 6.59 15.89
CA MET A 1 19.67 7.95 15.31
C MET A 1 19.31 7.78 13.84
N ASP A 2 18.34 8.55 13.34
CA ASP A 2 17.99 8.48 11.94
C ASP A 2 19.02 9.24 11.13
N ALA A 3 19.51 8.66 10.04
CA ALA A 3 20.47 9.28 9.15
C ALA A 3 19.72 9.99 8.02
N TYR A 4 20.12 11.22 7.74
CA TYR A 4 19.59 12.03 6.65
C TYR A 4 20.70 12.44 5.71
N ALA A 5 20.50 12.25 4.41
CA ALA A 5 21.38 12.81 3.39
C ALA A 5 20.89 14.21 3.02
N ALA A 6 21.80 15.17 3.00
CA ALA A 6 21.51 16.51 2.50
C ALA A 6 21.65 16.54 0.97
N VAL A 7 20.56 16.89 0.28
CA VAL A 7 20.57 17.12 -1.16
C VAL A 7 20.41 18.61 -1.40
N THR A 8 21.38 19.22 -2.05
CA THR A 8 21.32 20.64 -2.44
C THR A 8 20.92 20.74 -3.90
N LEU A 9 19.78 21.35 -4.15
CA LEU A 9 19.30 21.65 -5.48
C LEU A 9 19.51 23.11 -5.82
N THR A 10 19.89 23.40 -7.07
CA THR A 10 19.91 24.75 -7.61
C THR A 10 18.59 24.96 -8.34
N LEU A 11 17.74 25.82 -7.79
CA LEU A 11 16.42 26.11 -8.31
C LEU A 11 16.44 27.44 -9.07
N PRO A 12 15.76 27.52 -10.23
CA PRO A 12 15.61 28.79 -10.93
C PRO A 12 14.72 29.75 -10.13
N VAL A 13 15.04 31.03 -10.20
CA VAL A 13 14.20 32.13 -9.71
C VAL A 13 13.57 32.80 -10.90
N TYR A 14 12.26 32.93 -10.89
CA TYR A 14 11.48 33.49 -11.99
C TYR A 14 10.94 34.88 -11.63
N SER A 15 10.84 35.73 -12.66
CA SER A 15 10.04 36.95 -12.64
C SER A 15 9.14 36.89 -13.88
N GLY A 16 7.85 36.64 -13.68
CA GLY A 16 6.95 36.21 -14.77
C GLY A 16 7.44 34.91 -15.41
N SER A 17 7.52 34.85 -16.71
CA SER A 17 8.03 33.70 -17.48
C SER A 17 9.57 33.68 -17.63
N ASN A 18 10.29 34.68 -17.14
CA ASN A 18 11.74 34.80 -17.31
C ASN A 18 12.49 34.31 -16.07
N ILE A 19 13.54 33.52 -16.29
CA ILE A 19 14.48 33.14 -15.24
C ILE A 19 15.37 34.34 -14.95
N THR A 20 15.29 34.87 -13.71
CA THR A 20 16.06 36.04 -13.28
C THR A 20 17.28 35.69 -12.41
N GLY A 21 17.43 34.40 -12.05
CA GLY A 21 18.55 33.93 -11.25
C GLY A 21 18.37 32.48 -10.82
N THR A 22 19.21 32.06 -9.91
CA THR A 22 19.10 30.74 -9.26
C THR A 22 19.27 30.89 -7.75
N ARG A 23 18.60 30.05 -6.98
CA ARG A 23 18.80 29.89 -5.53
C ARG A 23 19.15 28.45 -5.23
N LYS A 24 19.95 28.26 -4.19
CA LYS A 24 20.22 26.92 -3.63
C LYS A 24 19.19 26.63 -2.53
N ALA A 25 18.57 25.46 -2.63
CA ALA A 25 17.74 24.91 -1.55
C ALA A 25 18.31 23.55 -1.15
N THR A 26 18.50 23.35 0.15
CA THR A 26 18.99 22.09 0.70
C THR A 26 17.83 21.34 1.29
N TYR A 27 17.63 20.12 0.83
CA TYR A 27 16.64 19.17 1.33
C TYR A 27 17.37 18.06 2.07
N TYR A 28 16.76 17.52 3.10
CA TYR A 28 17.26 16.39 3.83
C TYR A 28 16.42 15.17 3.50
N GLN A 29 17.08 14.14 2.96
CA GLN A 29 16.43 12.88 2.65
C GLN A 29 16.77 11.86 3.74
N TYR A 30 15.76 11.18 4.26
CA TYR A 30 15.95 10.09 5.20
C TYR A 30 16.67 8.91 4.53
N THR A 31 17.79 8.47 5.08
CA THR A 31 18.61 7.38 4.51
C THR A 31 18.62 6.11 5.34
N GLY A 32 17.96 6.10 6.50
CA GLY A 32 17.88 4.93 7.38
C GLY A 32 18.28 5.24 8.83
N LYS A 33 18.28 4.21 9.67
CA LYS A 33 18.73 4.30 11.06
C LYS A 33 20.22 4.03 11.15
N GLU A 34 21.00 4.97 11.66
CA GLU A 34 22.35 4.68 12.11
C GLU A 34 22.34 4.05 13.51
N LEU A 35 23.14 3.02 13.70
CA LEU A 35 23.47 2.49 15.03
C LEU A 35 24.10 3.61 15.85
N LEU A 36 23.58 3.87 17.04
CA LEU A 36 24.06 4.86 17.98
C LEU A 36 25.56 4.67 18.24
N THR A 37 26.39 5.56 17.72
CA THR A 37 27.70 5.83 18.31
C THR A 37 27.53 6.79 19.48
N PRO A 38 28.36 6.72 20.56
CA PRO A 38 28.15 7.49 21.78
C PRO A 38 28.35 9.00 21.62
N GLU A 39 28.62 9.49 20.45
CA GLU A 39 28.79 10.92 20.18
C GLU A 39 27.42 11.57 19.93
N LYS A 40 27.00 12.42 20.88
CA LYS A 40 25.84 13.30 20.73
C LYS A 40 26.08 14.30 19.60
N LYS A 41 25.58 14.03 18.40
CA LYS A 41 25.47 15.04 17.34
C LYS A 41 24.13 15.74 17.44
N THR A 42 24.12 17.05 17.56
CA THR A 42 22.92 17.86 17.41
C THR A 42 22.59 17.91 15.92
N VAL A 43 21.58 17.13 15.50
CA VAL A 43 21.06 17.17 14.13
C VAL A 43 19.95 18.20 14.10
N LYS A 44 20.11 19.25 13.32
CA LYS A 44 18.99 20.14 12.96
C LYS A 44 18.28 19.47 11.80
N TYR A 45 17.07 18.97 12.04
CA TYR A 45 16.22 18.45 10.99
C TYR A 45 15.16 19.49 10.63
N LEU A 46 14.88 19.56 9.34
CA LEU A 46 13.71 20.22 8.82
C LEU A 46 12.61 19.18 8.80
N GLU A 47 11.54 19.41 9.53
CA GLU A 47 10.33 18.61 9.40
C GLU A 47 9.68 19.00 8.08
N CYS A 48 9.89 18.18 7.05
CA CYS A 48 9.19 18.35 5.77
C CYS A 48 7.88 17.61 5.86
N THR A 49 6.81 18.30 6.18
CA THR A 49 5.47 17.82 5.89
C THR A 49 5.29 17.88 4.38
N ILE A 50 5.28 16.73 3.72
CA ILE A 50 4.90 16.66 2.31
C ILE A 50 3.38 16.82 2.29
N HIS A 51 2.93 18.06 2.12
CA HIS A 51 1.54 18.29 1.76
C HIS A 51 1.31 17.71 0.35
N PRO A 52 0.17 17.04 0.11
CA PRO A 52 -0.21 16.74 -1.25
C PRO A 52 -0.16 18.05 -2.03
N PHE A 53 0.37 18.00 -3.20
CA PHE A 53 0.72 19.10 -4.09
C PHE A 53 -0.32 20.23 -4.00
N ASP A 54 -0.06 21.22 -3.16
CA ASP A 54 -0.88 22.42 -3.09
C ASP A 54 -0.22 23.49 -3.96
N ASN A 55 -0.68 23.54 -5.20
CA ASN A 55 -0.22 24.52 -6.18
C ASN A 55 -0.30 25.96 -5.66
N THR A 56 -1.22 26.25 -4.74
CA THR A 56 -1.41 27.57 -4.16
C THR A 56 -0.24 27.96 -3.26
N VAL A 57 0.23 27.06 -2.41
CA VAL A 57 1.37 27.32 -1.52
C VAL A 57 2.64 27.51 -2.33
N ILE A 58 2.88 26.69 -3.34
CA ILE A 58 4.06 26.81 -4.19
C ILE A 58 3.97 28.07 -5.07
N SER A 59 2.79 28.36 -5.64
CA SER A 59 2.54 29.58 -6.40
C SER A 59 2.82 30.83 -5.58
N THR A 60 2.33 30.87 -4.33
CA THR A 60 2.57 31.99 -3.41
C THR A 60 4.06 32.13 -3.05
N ALA A 61 4.75 31.00 -2.79
CA ALA A 61 6.16 31.02 -2.43
C ALA A 61 7.08 31.46 -3.58
N PHE A 62 6.70 31.21 -4.82
CA PHE A 62 7.51 31.52 -6.01
C PHE A 62 6.99 32.66 -6.87
N GLY A 63 5.82 33.23 -6.54
CA GLY A 63 5.19 34.28 -7.35
C GLY A 63 4.79 33.83 -8.75
N LEU A 64 4.49 32.52 -8.90
CA LEU A 64 4.13 31.89 -10.18
C LEU A 64 2.68 31.43 -10.12
N ASP A 65 1.94 31.62 -11.19
CA ASP A 65 0.70 30.87 -11.40
C ASP A 65 1.06 29.47 -11.91
N LEU A 66 1.33 28.57 -10.95
CA LEU A 66 1.68 27.20 -11.25
C LEU A 66 0.52 26.41 -11.89
N ASN A 67 -0.73 26.80 -11.64
CA ASN A 67 -1.88 26.15 -12.26
C ASN A 67 -1.92 26.44 -13.76
N ALA A 68 -1.70 27.70 -14.17
CA ALA A 68 -1.60 28.06 -15.57
C ALA A 68 -0.41 27.42 -16.26
N TYR A 69 0.74 27.38 -15.56
CA TYR A 69 1.95 26.72 -16.05
C TYR A 69 1.78 25.20 -16.18
N TYR A 70 1.17 24.57 -15.18
CA TYR A 70 0.93 23.13 -15.17
C TYR A 70 -0.08 22.70 -16.23
N ASN A 71 -1.17 23.43 -16.39
CA ASN A 71 -2.16 23.19 -17.44
C ASN A 71 -1.54 23.34 -18.84
N GLY A 72 -0.64 24.31 -19.04
CA GLY A 72 0.11 24.47 -20.28
C GLY A 72 1.06 23.30 -20.53
N LEU A 73 1.75 22.80 -19.50
CA LEU A 73 2.63 21.63 -19.60
C LEU A 73 1.84 20.34 -19.85
N GLU A 74 0.72 20.14 -19.16
CA GLU A 74 -0.12 18.97 -19.31
C GLU A 74 -0.71 18.87 -20.71
N THR A 75 -1.13 19.99 -21.30
CA THR A 75 -1.64 20.02 -22.66
C THR A 75 -0.55 19.72 -23.71
N THR A 76 0.72 20.08 -23.43
CA THR A 76 1.82 19.95 -24.39
C THR A 76 2.68 18.71 -24.14
N TYR A 77 2.82 18.29 -22.89
CA TYR A 77 3.78 17.26 -22.47
C TYR A 77 3.18 16.19 -21.57
N GLY A 78 1.84 16.13 -21.42
CA GLY A 78 1.16 15.23 -20.50
C GLY A 78 1.63 13.78 -20.58
N ASP A 79 1.72 13.23 -21.79
CA ASP A 79 2.19 11.86 -22.03
C ASP A 79 3.65 11.65 -21.59
N VAL A 80 4.51 12.66 -21.83
CA VAL A 80 5.92 12.59 -21.44
C VAL A 80 6.08 12.67 -19.93
N ILE A 81 5.32 13.55 -19.27
CA ILE A 81 5.31 13.69 -17.80
C ILE A 81 4.78 12.41 -17.17
N HIS A 82 3.67 11.88 -17.67
CA HIS A 82 3.08 10.62 -17.20
C HIS A 82 4.06 9.44 -17.37
N SER A 83 4.65 9.30 -18.54
CA SER A 83 5.63 8.23 -18.81
C SER A 83 6.86 8.32 -17.92
N ARG A 84 7.37 9.54 -17.65
CA ARG A 84 8.49 9.75 -16.74
C ARG A 84 8.13 9.51 -15.28
N ALA A 85 6.91 9.89 -14.85
CA ALA A 85 6.40 9.60 -13.53
C ALA A 85 6.27 8.09 -13.30
N LEU A 86 5.74 7.35 -14.27
CA LEU A 86 5.69 5.89 -14.25
C LEU A 86 7.10 5.25 -14.21
N ALA A 87 8.04 5.77 -15.00
CA ALA A 87 9.42 5.27 -14.98
C ALA A 87 10.09 5.54 -13.65
N LEU A 88 9.89 6.71 -13.05
CA LEU A 88 10.40 7.06 -11.72
C LEU A 88 9.75 6.17 -10.63
N LYS A 89 8.44 5.98 -10.69
CA LYS A 89 7.71 5.07 -9.81
C LYS A 89 8.30 3.66 -9.88
N LYS A 90 8.55 3.14 -11.10
CA LYS A 90 9.20 1.86 -11.35
C LYS A 90 10.63 1.79 -10.78
N THR A 91 11.40 2.87 -10.86
CA THR A 91 12.76 2.95 -10.33
C THR A 91 12.79 2.98 -8.81
N LEU A 92 11.87 3.72 -8.18
CA LEU A 92 11.81 3.89 -6.73
C LEU A 92 11.24 2.65 -6.02
N TYR A 93 10.28 1.98 -6.63
CA TYR A 93 9.54 0.86 -6.03
C TYR A 93 9.80 -0.49 -6.70
N GLY A 94 10.66 -0.52 -7.71
CA GLY A 94 10.95 -1.71 -8.50
C GLY A 94 9.96 -1.95 -9.65
N THR A 95 10.33 -2.87 -10.53
CA THR A 95 9.37 -3.41 -11.49
C THR A 95 8.43 -4.30 -10.72
N ALA A 96 7.13 -4.04 -10.82
CA ALA A 96 6.16 -5.03 -10.42
C ALA A 96 6.49 -6.36 -11.12
N GLY A 97 7.07 -7.29 -10.35
CA GLY A 97 6.89 -8.69 -10.65
C GLY A 97 5.38 -8.98 -10.62
N ASN A 98 4.97 -10.23 -10.72
CA ASN A 98 3.53 -10.59 -10.65
C ASN A 98 2.82 -10.16 -9.34
N GLY A 99 3.50 -9.44 -8.45
CA GLY A 99 2.97 -8.79 -7.26
C GLY A 99 3.45 -7.35 -7.20
N SER A 100 2.56 -6.39 -7.35
CA SER A 100 2.94 -5.00 -7.20
C SER A 100 3.05 -4.64 -5.72
N THR A 101 4.29 -4.47 -5.25
CA THR A 101 4.59 -3.78 -3.99
C THR A 101 4.47 -2.26 -4.15
N VAL A 102 4.13 -1.78 -5.34
CA VAL A 102 3.97 -0.36 -5.64
C VAL A 102 2.58 0.09 -5.24
N PRO A 103 2.44 1.01 -4.27
CA PRO A 103 1.14 1.56 -3.92
C PRO A 103 0.49 2.23 -5.13
N LEU A 104 -0.83 2.09 -5.24
CA LEU A 104 -1.59 2.92 -6.16
C LEU A 104 -1.47 4.38 -5.72
N THR A 105 -1.33 5.29 -6.68
CA THR A 105 -1.54 6.71 -6.41
C THR A 105 -3.00 6.97 -6.05
N ASP A 106 -3.31 8.10 -5.43
CA ASP A 106 -4.69 8.45 -5.09
C ASP A 106 -5.60 8.46 -6.32
N VAL A 107 -5.10 8.93 -7.47
CA VAL A 107 -5.85 8.95 -8.73
C VAL A 107 -6.12 7.52 -9.23
N GLU A 108 -5.11 6.66 -9.23
CA GLU A 108 -5.26 5.25 -9.63
C GLU A 108 -6.21 4.51 -8.69
N LEU A 109 -6.12 4.75 -7.38
CA LEU A 109 -6.99 4.15 -6.37
C LEU A 109 -8.45 4.58 -6.57
N ILE A 110 -8.69 5.88 -6.74
CA ILE A 110 -10.04 6.43 -7.01
C ILE A 110 -10.59 5.81 -8.30
N ALA A 111 -9.81 5.80 -9.38
CA ALA A 111 -10.23 5.23 -10.65
C ALA A 111 -10.50 3.72 -10.55
N PHE A 112 -9.67 2.98 -9.81
CA PHE A 112 -9.86 1.55 -9.57
C PHE A 112 -11.17 1.29 -8.81
N LEU A 113 -11.39 2.00 -7.69
CA LEU A 113 -12.60 1.82 -6.87
C LEU A 113 -13.88 2.28 -7.59
N ALA A 114 -13.82 3.33 -8.41
CA ALA A 114 -14.96 3.83 -9.18
C ALA A 114 -15.46 2.80 -10.23
N ARG A 115 -14.58 1.95 -10.73
CA ARG A 115 -14.97 0.87 -11.68
C ARG A 115 -15.66 -0.30 -11.00
N GLN A 116 -15.55 -0.45 -9.66
CA GLN A 116 -16.12 -1.58 -8.96
C GLN A 116 -17.62 -1.35 -8.70
N ASN A 117 -18.46 -2.24 -9.26
CA ASN A 117 -19.89 -2.23 -9.01
C ASN A 117 -20.22 -2.97 -7.71
N CYS A 118 -20.07 -2.30 -6.58
CA CYS A 118 -20.33 -2.83 -5.26
C CYS A 118 -20.65 -1.71 -4.27
N SER A 119 -21.07 -2.07 -3.06
CA SER A 119 -21.38 -1.11 -1.98
C SER A 119 -20.17 -0.28 -1.56
N GLU A 120 -20.42 0.88 -0.96
CA GLU A 120 -19.34 1.74 -0.43
C GLU A 120 -18.60 1.06 0.74
N THR A 121 -19.27 0.21 1.52
CA THR A 121 -18.64 -0.61 2.57
C THR A 121 -17.58 -1.52 1.96
N ARG A 122 -17.89 -2.21 0.85
CA ARG A 122 -16.93 -3.05 0.13
C ARG A 122 -15.75 -2.27 -0.41
N LYS A 123 -16.00 -1.12 -1.02
CA LYS A 123 -14.95 -0.20 -1.47
C LYS A 123 -14.07 0.27 -0.33
N HIS A 124 -14.66 0.52 0.84
CA HIS A 124 -13.91 0.94 2.03
C HIS A 124 -12.99 -0.17 2.56
N VAL A 125 -13.45 -1.43 2.60
CA VAL A 125 -12.62 -2.60 2.94
C VAL A 125 -11.43 -2.69 1.98
N VAL A 126 -11.69 -2.65 0.68
CA VAL A 126 -10.63 -2.73 -0.35
C VAL A 126 -9.65 -1.57 -0.23
N LYS A 127 -10.14 -0.33 -0.11
CA LYS A 127 -9.31 0.86 0.07
C LYS A 127 -8.39 0.73 1.28
N THR A 128 -8.93 0.21 2.39
CA THR A 128 -8.18 -0.02 3.62
C THR A 128 -7.05 -1.02 3.41
N GLY A 129 -7.32 -2.17 2.79
CA GLY A 129 -6.29 -3.15 2.45
C GLY A 129 -5.21 -2.59 1.52
N LEU A 130 -5.63 -1.91 0.45
CA LEU A 130 -4.72 -1.28 -0.52
C LEU A 130 -3.82 -0.20 0.11
N SER A 131 -4.25 0.42 1.22
CA SER A 131 -3.46 1.45 1.90
C SER A 131 -2.13 0.95 2.47
N LEU A 132 -1.99 -0.37 2.71
CA LEU A 132 -0.77 -0.99 3.23
C LEU A 132 0.17 -1.55 2.16
N VAL A 133 -0.22 -1.54 0.89
CA VAL A 133 0.61 -2.07 -0.21
C VAL A 133 1.98 -1.38 -0.21
N GLY A 134 3.05 -2.19 -0.21
CA GLY A 134 4.43 -1.74 -0.20
C GLY A 134 4.91 -1.08 1.10
N LYS A 135 4.05 -0.97 2.12
CA LYS A 135 4.38 -0.29 3.38
C LYS A 135 4.61 -1.24 4.55
N VAL A 136 3.96 -2.39 4.55
CA VAL A 136 3.99 -3.34 5.66
C VAL A 136 4.59 -4.67 5.20
N PRO A 137 5.69 -5.12 5.84
CA PRO A 137 6.36 -6.36 5.47
C PRO A 137 5.56 -7.58 5.92
N TYR A 138 5.89 -8.72 5.34
CA TYR A 138 5.40 -10.00 5.84
C TYR A 138 6.14 -10.40 7.13
N PHE A 139 5.38 -10.78 8.15
CA PHE A 139 5.92 -11.27 9.41
C PHE A 139 5.09 -12.47 9.88
N TRP A 140 5.68 -13.66 9.92
CA TRP A 140 4.99 -14.87 10.33
C TRP A 140 4.46 -14.78 11.76
N GLY A 141 3.15 -15.00 11.94
CA GLY A 141 2.44 -14.77 13.21
C GLY A 141 2.14 -13.28 13.48
N GLY A 142 2.41 -12.40 12.51
CA GLY A 142 2.18 -10.96 12.66
C GLY A 142 0.71 -10.59 12.67
N LYS A 143 0.28 -9.96 13.77
CA LYS A 143 -1.09 -9.48 14.00
C LYS A 143 -1.04 -8.05 14.51
N SER A 144 -2.13 -7.31 14.30
CA SER A 144 -2.24 -5.93 14.79
C SER A 144 -3.65 -5.59 15.21
N ALA A 145 -3.80 -4.61 16.09
CA ALA A 145 -5.05 -3.90 16.32
C ALA A 145 -5.43 -3.08 15.07
N ALA A 146 -6.66 -2.56 15.03
CA ALA A 146 -7.11 -1.64 14.00
C ALA A 146 -6.24 -0.37 13.96
N GLY A 147 -6.12 0.23 12.78
CA GLY A 147 -5.35 1.44 12.55
C GLY A 147 -3.85 1.19 12.33
N TRP A 148 -3.11 2.29 12.17
CA TRP A 148 -1.68 2.23 11.95
C TRP A 148 -0.95 1.72 13.20
N ASN A 149 0.07 0.88 13.00
CA ASN A 149 0.91 0.39 14.09
C ASN A 149 2.35 0.90 13.88
N ASP A 150 2.82 1.74 14.79
CA ASP A 150 4.16 2.35 14.71
C ASP A 150 5.31 1.35 14.89
N GLU A 151 4.99 0.12 15.34
CA GLU A 151 5.99 -0.94 15.43
C GLU A 151 6.27 -1.64 14.10
N TRP A 152 5.43 -1.45 13.08
CA TRP A 152 5.72 -2.00 11.75
C TRP A 152 7.08 -1.53 11.24
N ASN A 153 7.74 -2.39 10.49
CA ASN A 153 9.11 -2.22 10.00
C ASN A 153 10.21 -2.19 11.09
N THR A 154 9.87 -2.30 12.37
CA THR A 154 10.89 -2.46 13.41
C THR A 154 11.38 -3.90 13.49
N PRO A 155 12.68 -4.14 13.80
CA PRO A 155 13.19 -5.51 13.93
C PRO A 155 12.53 -6.23 15.11
N LYS A 156 11.93 -7.40 14.87
CA LYS A 156 11.36 -8.28 15.90
C LYS A 156 11.75 -9.73 15.67
N LEU A 157 11.83 -10.49 16.76
CA LEU A 157 12.04 -11.93 16.71
C LEU A 157 10.75 -12.64 16.28
N VAL A 158 10.81 -13.47 15.26
CA VAL A 158 9.71 -14.35 14.86
C VAL A 158 9.61 -15.49 15.87
N THR A 159 8.59 -15.49 16.69
CA THR A 159 8.37 -16.49 17.77
C THR A 159 7.33 -17.54 17.40
N ALA A 160 6.45 -17.26 16.45
CA ALA A 160 5.45 -18.22 15.98
C ALA A 160 6.13 -19.43 15.32
N ALA A 161 5.71 -20.63 15.71
CA ALA A 161 6.23 -21.89 15.14
C ALA A 161 5.67 -22.13 13.72
N GLY A 162 6.32 -23.02 12.96
CA GLY A 162 5.79 -23.49 11.66
C GLY A 162 6.28 -22.71 10.43
N SER A 163 7.30 -21.86 10.57
CA SER A 163 7.93 -21.19 9.44
C SER A 163 9.44 -21.36 9.42
N THR A 164 10.04 -21.31 8.25
CA THR A 164 11.49 -21.23 8.09
C THR A 164 12.11 -19.96 8.66
N THR A 165 11.27 -18.94 8.93
CA THR A 165 11.69 -17.68 9.56
C THR A 165 11.62 -17.71 11.09
N THR A 166 11.03 -18.75 11.70
CA THR A 166 10.96 -18.90 13.16
C THR A 166 12.36 -18.84 13.77
N GLY A 167 12.51 -18.04 14.84
CA GLY A 167 13.81 -17.83 15.49
C GLY A 167 14.71 -16.78 14.80
N THR A 168 14.29 -16.16 13.72
CA THR A 168 15.05 -15.08 13.06
C THR A 168 14.48 -13.71 13.38
N ILE A 169 15.32 -12.66 13.30
CA ILE A 169 14.88 -11.27 13.43
C ILE A 169 14.44 -10.77 12.05
N ARG A 170 13.23 -10.25 11.97
CA ARG A 170 12.64 -9.71 10.74
C ARG A 170 11.97 -8.36 11.01
N PRO A 171 11.81 -7.50 9.99
CA PRO A 171 10.96 -6.33 10.11
C PRO A 171 9.53 -6.76 10.48
N PHE A 172 8.99 -6.20 11.56
CA PHE A 172 7.65 -6.55 12.03
C PHE A 172 6.59 -6.08 11.04
N GLY A 173 5.58 -6.90 10.84
CA GLY A 173 4.49 -6.66 9.92
C GLY A 173 3.33 -7.61 10.15
N LEU A 174 2.65 -8.00 9.08
CA LEU A 174 1.46 -8.84 9.11
C LEU A 174 1.69 -10.12 8.31
N ASP A 175 1.20 -11.27 8.80
CA ASP A 175 1.01 -12.44 7.93
C ASP A 175 -0.29 -12.31 7.12
N CYS A 176 -0.61 -13.29 6.29
CA CYS A 176 -1.77 -13.23 5.40
C CYS A 176 -3.10 -13.06 6.17
N SER A 177 -3.32 -13.86 7.21
CA SER A 177 -4.53 -13.79 8.03
C SER A 177 -4.54 -12.61 9.00
N GLY A 178 -3.37 -12.14 9.43
CA GLY A 178 -3.24 -10.90 10.19
C GLY A 178 -3.57 -9.67 9.36
N PHE A 179 -3.20 -9.68 8.08
CA PHE A 179 -3.55 -8.62 7.14
C PHE A 179 -5.06 -8.56 6.88
N SER A 180 -5.70 -9.68 6.57
CA SER A 180 -7.15 -9.70 6.35
C SER A 180 -7.91 -9.28 7.62
N ASP A 181 -7.58 -9.81 8.78
CA ASP A 181 -8.17 -9.44 10.07
C ASP A 181 -7.99 -7.93 10.38
N TRP A 182 -6.78 -7.41 10.20
CA TRP A 182 -6.50 -5.98 10.38
C TRP A 182 -7.32 -5.11 9.42
N THR A 183 -7.44 -5.52 8.16
CA THR A 183 -8.20 -4.78 7.16
C THR A 183 -9.66 -4.62 7.57
N TYR A 184 -10.30 -5.72 7.99
CA TYR A 184 -11.70 -5.68 8.41
C TYR A 184 -11.91 -4.96 9.75
N LYS A 185 -11.02 -5.16 10.70
CA LYS A 185 -11.04 -4.38 11.97
C LYS A 185 -10.95 -2.89 11.72
N THR A 186 -10.09 -2.48 10.80
CA THR A 186 -9.85 -1.07 10.51
C THR A 186 -10.97 -0.47 9.67
N ALA A 187 -11.47 -1.19 8.67
CA ALA A 187 -12.48 -0.68 7.76
C ALA A 187 -13.89 -0.66 8.39
N VAL A 188 -14.28 -1.74 9.05
CA VAL A 188 -15.68 -1.96 9.48
C VAL A 188 -15.83 -2.37 10.94
N GLY A 189 -14.74 -2.38 11.71
CA GLY A 189 -14.76 -2.71 13.14
C GLY A 189 -15.01 -4.19 13.44
N VAL A 190 -14.93 -5.09 12.45
CA VAL A 190 -15.17 -6.52 12.59
C VAL A 190 -13.87 -7.30 12.57
N SER A 191 -13.64 -8.17 13.57
CA SER A 191 -12.54 -9.11 13.55
C SER A 191 -12.90 -10.35 12.74
N LEU A 192 -12.00 -10.79 11.86
CA LEU A 192 -12.08 -12.07 11.18
C LEU A 192 -11.32 -13.18 11.92
N ASN A 193 -10.82 -12.90 13.13
CA ASN A 193 -9.84 -13.72 13.83
C ASN A 193 -8.49 -13.88 13.10
N GLY A 194 -7.43 -14.10 13.86
CA GLY A 194 -6.07 -13.99 13.33
C GLY A 194 -5.51 -15.25 12.67
N ALA A 195 -6.33 -16.26 12.36
CA ALA A 195 -5.87 -17.50 11.74
C ALA A 195 -6.67 -17.82 10.47
N SER A 196 -6.01 -18.30 9.42
CA SER A 196 -6.67 -18.59 8.15
C SER A 196 -7.80 -19.63 8.28
N TRP A 197 -7.60 -20.69 9.06
CA TRP A 197 -8.64 -21.69 9.31
C TRP A 197 -9.86 -21.11 10.05
N SER A 198 -9.66 -20.20 11.03
CA SER A 198 -10.78 -19.53 11.72
C SER A 198 -11.56 -18.64 10.77
N GLN A 199 -10.85 -17.92 9.89
CA GLN A 199 -11.47 -17.07 8.86
C GLN A 199 -12.24 -17.93 7.83
N TRP A 200 -11.73 -19.12 7.53
CA TRP A 200 -12.46 -20.10 6.73
C TRP A 200 -13.77 -20.52 7.39
N ASP A 201 -13.73 -20.92 8.65
CA ASP A 201 -14.91 -21.38 9.39
C ASP A 201 -15.95 -20.28 9.58
N GLU A 202 -15.51 -19.03 9.73
CA GLU A 202 -16.35 -17.84 9.89
C GLU A 202 -16.79 -17.21 8.55
N SER A 203 -16.59 -17.90 7.44
CA SER A 203 -17.03 -17.51 6.11
C SER A 203 -17.90 -18.60 5.48
N TYR A 204 -18.63 -18.28 4.42
CA TYR A 204 -19.38 -19.24 3.62
C TYR A 204 -18.90 -19.23 2.17
N ALA A 205 -19.04 -20.37 1.50
CA ALA A 205 -18.63 -20.50 0.10
C ALA A 205 -19.55 -19.67 -0.81
N ILE A 206 -18.94 -19.08 -1.82
CA ILE A 206 -19.63 -18.36 -2.89
C ILE A 206 -19.12 -18.86 -4.25
N THR A 207 -19.91 -18.61 -5.29
CA THR A 207 -19.49 -18.90 -6.66
C THR A 207 -18.63 -17.77 -7.25
N ALA A 208 -18.07 -18.02 -8.43
CA ALA A 208 -17.28 -17.01 -9.12
C ALA A 208 -18.12 -15.81 -9.59
N GLU A 209 -19.38 -16.06 -9.87
CA GLU A 209 -20.36 -15.05 -10.29
C GLU A 209 -20.82 -14.16 -9.13
N GLU A 210 -20.80 -14.71 -7.91
CA GLU A 210 -21.15 -14.00 -6.68
C GLU A 210 -20.00 -13.18 -6.09
N LEU A 211 -18.77 -13.34 -6.65
CA LEU A 211 -17.56 -12.72 -6.13
C LEU A 211 -17.62 -11.18 -6.22
N LEU A 212 -17.56 -10.52 -5.09
CA LEU A 212 -17.58 -9.06 -4.97
C LEU A 212 -16.36 -8.55 -4.20
N PRO A 213 -15.89 -7.31 -4.46
CA PRO A 213 -14.81 -6.70 -3.71
C PRO A 213 -14.99 -6.82 -2.20
N GLY A 214 -13.93 -7.20 -1.48
CA GLY A 214 -13.99 -7.52 -0.06
C GLY A 214 -14.20 -8.99 0.27
N ASP A 215 -14.63 -9.84 -0.66
CA ASP A 215 -14.69 -11.27 -0.42
C ASP A 215 -13.29 -11.88 -0.26
N LEU A 216 -13.19 -13.10 0.26
CA LEU A 216 -11.94 -13.78 0.57
C LEU A 216 -11.64 -14.88 -0.44
N GLY A 217 -10.37 -15.04 -0.77
CA GLY A 217 -9.84 -16.19 -1.47
C GLY A 217 -8.92 -16.98 -0.55
N PHE A 218 -9.06 -18.29 -0.52
CA PHE A 218 -8.21 -19.18 0.26
C PHE A 218 -7.46 -20.16 -0.65
N LEU A 219 -6.15 -20.25 -0.42
CA LEU A 219 -5.31 -21.26 -1.05
C LEU A 219 -5.11 -22.41 -0.06
N MET A 220 -5.37 -23.65 -0.52
CA MET A 220 -5.10 -24.84 0.25
C MET A 220 -3.62 -25.20 0.20
N ASP A 221 -3.09 -25.81 1.26
CA ASP A 221 -1.77 -26.42 1.26
C ASP A 221 -1.69 -27.55 0.22
N ASP A 222 -0.50 -27.75 -0.36
CA ASP A 222 -0.25 -28.77 -1.37
C ASP A 222 -0.53 -30.20 -0.86
N ASP A 223 -0.40 -30.43 0.43
CA ASP A 223 -0.68 -31.71 1.10
C ASP A 223 -2.14 -31.84 1.54
N GLY A 224 -2.98 -30.82 1.30
CA GLY A 224 -4.39 -30.80 1.72
C GLY A 224 -4.57 -30.66 3.24
N GLY A 225 -3.51 -30.30 3.98
CA GLY A 225 -3.52 -30.23 5.45
C GLY A 225 -4.23 -29.02 6.03
N GLY A 226 -4.59 -28.03 5.22
CA GLY A 226 -5.25 -26.83 5.69
C GLY A 226 -5.25 -25.68 4.68
N TRP A 227 -5.63 -24.52 5.15
CA TRP A 227 -5.64 -23.29 4.36
C TRP A 227 -4.37 -22.50 4.66
N ASN A 228 -3.46 -22.51 3.69
CA ASN A 228 -2.14 -21.93 3.80
C ASN A 228 -2.16 -20.41 3.66
N HIS A 229 -3.05 -19.89 2.83
CA HIS A 229 -3.04 -18.47 2.49
C HIS A 229 -4.45 -17.92 2.36
N VAL A 230 -4.62 -16.65 2.72
CA VAL A 230 -5.87 -15.90 2.56
C VAL A 230 -5.59 -14.56 1.89
N LEU A 231 -6.45 -14.20 0.96
CA LEU A 231 -6.42 -12.98 0.18
C LEU A 231 -7.77 -12.25 0.28
N ILE A 232 -7.76 -10.95 0.06
CA ILE A 232 -8.98 -10.15 -0.10
C ILE A 232 -9.14 -9.84 -1.58
N PHE A 233 -10.30 -10.15 -2.14
CA PHE A 233 -10.63 -9.77 -3.51
C PHE A 233 -10.80 -8.26 -3.58
N ALA A 234 -9.96 -7.61 -4.37
CA ALA A 234 -9.99 -6.14 -4.49
C ALA A 234 -10.97 -5.68 -5.58
N GLY A 235 -11.27 -6.54 -6.56
CA GLY A 235 -12.12 -6.20 -7.68
C GLY A 235 -11.50 -6.58 -9.03
N TYR A 236 -12.03 -5.99 -10.09
CA TYR A 236 -11.58 -6.26 -11.45
C TYR A 236 -10.68 -5.15 -11.96
N GLY A 237 -9.57 -5.53 -12.60
CA GLY A 237 -8.67 -4.63 -13.29
C GLY A 237 -9.25 -4.11 -14.61
N GLU A 238 -8.44 -3.39 -15.37
CA GLU A 238 -8.90 -2.74 -16.61
C GLU A 238 -9.27 -3.73 -17.72
N ASN A 239 -8.62 -4.87 -17.73
CA ASN A 239 -8.88 -5.93 -18.71
C ASN A 239 -9.80 -7.03 -18.17
N GLY A 240 -10.46 -6.80 -17.03
CA GLY A 240 -11.35 -7.76 -16.39
C GLY A 240 -10.64 -8.85 -15.57
N GLU A 241 -9.33 -8.74 -15.37
CA GLU A 241 -8.57 -9.64 -14.50
C GLU A 241 -8.98 -9.44 -13.03
N ARG A 242 -9.00 -10.54 -12.28
CA ARG A 242 -9.30 -10.52 -10.84
C ARG A 242 -8.09 -10.04 -10.07
N MET A 243 -8.25 -8.93 -9.36
CA MET A 243 -7.20 -8.31 -8.56
C MET A 243 -7.37 -8.64 -7.08
N TRP A 244 -6.27 -8.97 -6.42
CA TRP A 244 -6.24 -9.37 -5.02
C TRP A 244 -5.27 -8.51 -4.24
N VAL A 245 -5.59 -8.24 -2.97
CA VAL A 245 -4.67 -7.62 -2.01
C VAL A 245 -4.43 -8.57 -0.85
N HIS A 246 -3.17 -8.82 -0.53
CA HIS A 246 -2.78 -9.79 0.50
C HIS A 246 -1.37 -9.53 1.02
N SER A 247 -1.03 -10.11 2.18
CA SER A 247 0.35 -10.13 2.67
C SER A 247 1.00 -11.43 2.27
N SER A 248 2.04 -11.36 1.43
CA SER A 248 2.77 -12.50 0.85
C SER A 248 4.15 -12.65 1.46
N GLY A 249 4.57 -13.89 1.70
CA GLY A 249 5.90 -14.19 2.20
C GLY A 249 7.00 -13.66 1.28
N GLY A 250 7.92 -12.88 1.84
CA GLY A 250 9.03 -12.26 1.11
C GLY A 250 8.74 -10.89 0.49
N GLU A 251 7.48 -10.54 0.24
CA GLU A 251 7.11 -9.29 -0.43
C GLU A 251 6.36 -8.30 0.50
N GLY A 252 5.68 -8.80 1.55
CA GLY A 252 4.80 -8.01 2.39
C GLY A 252 3.42 -7.82 1.77
N VAL A 253 2.78 -6.69 2.02
CA VAL A 253 1.46 -6.40 1.45
C VAL A 253 1.60 -6.01 -0.01
N ILE A 254 0.95 -6.79 -0.88
CA ILE A 254 1.00 -6.66 -2.35
C ILE A 254 -0.40 -6.61 -2.95
N PHE A 255 -0.48 -6.11 -4.18
CA PHE A 255 -1.70 -6.02 -4.98
C PHE A 255 -1.44 -6.58 -6.38
N ASN A 256 -2.09 -7.69 -6.72
CA ASN A 256 -1.81 -8.43 -7.96
C ASN A 256 -2.94 -9.38 -8.37
N THR A 257 -2.73 -10.07 -9.49
CA THR A 257 -3.40 -11.31 -9.86
C THR A 257 -2.39 -12.45 -9.64
N PRO A 258 -2.52 -13.25 -8.55
CA PRO A 258 -1.55 -14.30 -8.29
C PRO A 258 -1.66 -15.44 -9.32
N SER A 259 -0.55 -16.11 -9.62
CA SER A 259 -0.52 -17.21 -10.62
C SER A 259 -1.40 -18.40 -10.24
N TYR A 260 -1.72 -18.55 -8.95
CA TYR A 260 -2.59 -19.59 -8.40
C TYR A 260 -4.04 -19.14 -8.24
N GLU A 261 -4.44 -18.02 -8.80
CA GLU A 261 -5.76 -17.40 -8.64
C GLU A 261 -6.90 -18.36 -8.97
N ALA A 262 -6.77 -19.15 -10.04
CA ALA A 262 -7.77 -20.11 -10.48
C ALA A 262 -8.05 -21.25 -9.48
N GLY A 263 -7.12 -21.50 -8.55
CA GLY A 263 -7.24 -22.52 -7.50
C GLY A 263 -7.77 -21.99 -6.16
N LEU A 264 -8.13 -20.71 -6.07
CA LEU A 264 -8.65 -20.13 -4.83
C LEU A 264 -10.07 -20.60 -4.54
N ALA A 265 -10.30 -21.04 -3.31
CA ALA A 265 -11.65 -21.22 -2.78
C ALA A 265 -12.23 -19.85 -2.40
N LEU A 266 -13.35 -19.48 -3.00
CA LEU A 266 -13.99 -18.18 -2.83
C LEU A 266 -14.97 -18.21 -1.68
N ARG A 267 -14.88 -17.24 -0.77
CA ARG A 267 -15.71 -17.20 0.43
C ARG A 267 -16.06 -15.78 0.85
N ARG A 268 -17.19 -15.64 1.54
CA ARG A 268 -17.64 -14.35 2.10
C ARG A 268 -17.72 -14.43 3.62
N PRO A 269 -17.15 -13.44 4.37
CA PRO A 269 -17.28 -13.39 5.83
C PRO A 269 -18.74 -13.34 6.28
N LYS A 270 -19.09 -14.15 7.30
CA LYS A 270 -20.47 -14.26 7.83
C LYS A 270 -20.90 -13.04 8.63
N ASN A 271 -19.96 -12.43 9.35
CA ASN A 271 -20.24 -11.42 10.37
C ASN A 271 -20.00 -9.99 9.87
N VAL A 272 -19.94 -9.78 8.55
CA VAL A 272 -19.71 -8.47 7.93
C VAL A 272 -20.97 -8.06 7.18
N ASP A 273 -21.57 -6.95 7.58
CA ASP A 273 -22.61 -6.30 6.80
C ASP A 273 -21.97 -5.40 5.74
N PHE A 274 -22.01 -5.86 4.52
CA PHE A 274 -21.47 -5.10 3.39
C PHE A 274 -22.44 -4.05 2.84
N GLY A 275 -23.68 -4.01 3.33
CA GLY A 275 -24.70 -3.11 2.80
C GLY A 275 -25.07 -3.43 1.35
N ASP A 276 -24.90 -4.67 0.92
CA ASP A 276 -25.30 -5.10 -0.42
C ASP A 276 -26.83 -5.09 -0.52
N THR A 277 -27.36 -4.42 -1.51
CA THR A 277 -28.81 -4.47 -1.80
C THR A 277 -29.13 -5.89 -2.26
N PRO A 278 -30.14 -6.55 -1.68
CA PRO A 278 -30.64 -7.82 -2.25
C PRO A 278 -31.05 -7.58 -3.71
N GLY A 279 -30.42 -8.32 -4.62
CA GLY A 279 -30.76 -8.28 -6.05
C GLY A 279 -32.13 -8.87 -6.33
#